data_2124e9e937499128aa980031eff85d9f
#
_entry.id   2124e9e937499128aa980031eff85d9f
#
_cell.length_a   1.000
_cell.length_b   1.000
_cell.length_c   1.000
_cell.angle_alpha   90.00
_cell.angle_beta   90.00
_cell.angle_gamma   90.00
#
_symmetry.space_group_name_H-M   'P 1'
#
loop_
_entity.id
_entity.type
_entity.pdbx_description
1 polymer ?
#
loop_
_entity_poly.entity_id
_entity_poly.type
_entity_poly.pdbx_seq_one_letter_code
_entity_poly.pdbx_strand_id
1 'polypeptide(L)'
;MMTEPDNPDVIVEAVASWRGARGRAVLFVDQFEELFSQNSADDQREFAALLGRTALEADVHVVVSMRDDFAAACNAHPPLRPIFHELTFLEPPTGANLRRALVQPATTCGYRFEDDELVEEMLTEVEGERGALPLLAFAAARLWEKRDRETGLLTRQAYYDIGGVGGALARHAEAIIEQIGTDHIVIVRELFRNLVTAEGTRAVREWDELLSVFEGDESSDSNVX
;
A
#
# COMPACT_ATOMS: atom_id res chain seq x y z
N MET A 1 10.75 32.35 23.16
CA MET A 1 9.83 32.61 22.05
C MET A 1 9.55 31.27 21.39
N MET A 2 8.41 30.67 21.68
CA MET A 2 8.00 29.41 21.02
C MET A 2 7.68 29.76 19.56
N THR A 3 8.49 29.26 18.64
CA THR A 3 8.17 29.34 17.22
C THR A 3 6.91 28.52 16.97
N GLU A 4 5.90 29.13 16.39
CA GLU A 4 4.73 28.39 15.95
C GLU A 4 5.20 27.35 14.90
N PRO A 5 4.95 26.06 15.15
CA PRO A 5 5.46 25.01 14.25
C PRO A 5 4.77 24.99 12.88
N ASP A 6 3.69 25.76 12.74
CA ASP A 6 2.86 25.74 11.53
C ASP A 6 3.17 26.87 10.54
N ASN A 7 4.24 27.65 10.79
CA ASN A 7 4.61 28.71 9.84
C ASN A 7 5.49 28.13 8.70
N PRO A 8 5.01 28.11 7.45
CA PRO A 8 5.78 27.57 6.32
C PRO A 8 7.16 28.20 6.11
N ASP A 9 7.32 29.48 6.42
CA ASP A 9 8.62 30.16 6.28
C ASP A 9 9.66 29.57 7.24
N VAL A 10 9.24 29.32 8.49
CA VAL A 10 10.11 28.72 9.51
C VAL A 10 10.55 27.31 9.08
N ILE A 11 9.63 26.54 8.51
CA ILE A 11 9.91 25.17 8.05
C ILE A 11 10.94 25.20 6.90
N VAL A 12 10.70 26.03 5.89
CA VAL A 12 11.61 26.15 4.73
C VAL A 12 13.00 26.61 5.16
N GLU A 13 13.09 27.62 6.04
CA GLU A 13 14.36 28.11 6.60
C GLU A 13 15.10 27.03 7.42
N ALA A 14 14.37 26.28 8.24
CA ALA A 14 14.94 25.19 9.03
C ALA A 14 15.54 24.10 8.12
N VAL A 15 14.82 23.71 7.07
CA VAL A 15 15.29 22.73 6.08
C VAL A 15 16.50 23.25 5.33
N ALA A 16 16.49 24.51 4.89
CA ALA A 16 17.62 25.14 4.19
C ALA A 16 18.87 25.20 5.09
N SER A 17 18.68 25.56 6.36
CA SER A 17 19.77 25.60 7.35
C SER A 17 20.34 24.19 7.60
N TRP A 18 19.46 23.20 7.77
CA TRP A 18 19.87 21.81 7.96
C TRP A 18 20.66 21.28 6.76
N ARG A 19 20.18 21.59 5.55
CA ARG A 19 20.85 21.23 4.29
C ARG A 19 22.21 21.89 4.17
N GLY A 20 22.30 23.21 4.46
CA GLY A 20 23.53 23.95 4.37
C GLY A 20 24.67 23.37 5.24
N ALA A 21 24.32 22.81 6.39
CA ALA A 21 25.28 22.16 7.28
C ALA A 21 25.78 20.80 6.77
N ARG A 22 25.07 20.16 5.79
CA ARG A 22 25.35 18.81 5.33
C ARG A 22 25.71 18.67 3.84
N GLY A 23 25.58 19.73 3.08
CA GLY A 23 25.94 19.79 1.66
C GLY A 23 24.77 19.40 0.75
N ARG A 24 24.47 18.12 0.57
CA ARG A 24 23.35 17.65 -0.23
C ARG A 24 22.27 17.08 0.68
N ALA A 25 21.01 17.27 0.28
CA ALA A 25 19.86 16.73 1.02
C ALA A 25 18.82 16.18 0.03
N VAL A 26 18.21 15.07 0.41
CA VAL A 26 17.09 14.48 -0.32
C VAL A 26 15.93 14.35 0.68
N LEU A 27 14.78 14.86 0.32
CA LEU A 27 13.53 14.65 1.02
C LEU A 27 12.73 13.59 0.24
N PHE A 28 12.47 12.46 0.87
CA PHE A 28 11.67 11.40 0.27
C PHE A 28 10.29 11.39 0.93
N VAL A 29 9.25 11.52 0.11
CA VAL A 29 7.85 11.48 0.56
C VAL A 29 7.20 10.25 -0.06
N ASP A 30 6.92 9.26 0.78
CA ASP A 30 6.31 8.00 0.36
C ASP A 30 4.78 8.10 0.42
N GLN A 31 4.10 7.33 -0.41
CA GLN A 31 2.63 7.24 -0.45
C GLN A 31 1.97 8.63 -0.63
N PHE A 32 2.51 9.42 -1.56
CA PHE A 32 2.08 10.81 -1.76
C PHE A 32 0.59 10.94 -2.13
N GLU A 33 -0.01 9.89 -2.65
CA GLU A 33 -1.46 9.82 -2.91
C GLU A 33 -2.31 10.04 -1.65
N GLU A 34 -1.75 9.80 -0.46
CA GLU A 34 -2.47 10.04 0.80
C GLU A 34 -2.79 11.51 1.01
N LEU A 35 -2.00 12.41 0.44
CA LEU A 35 -2.31 13.83 0.45
C LEU A 35 -3.72 14.09 -0.12
N PHE A 36 -4.07 13.40 -1.20
CA PHE A 36 -5.32 13.62 -1.93
C PHE A 36 -6.48 12.78 -1.43
N SER A 37 -6.20 11.67 -0.76
CA SER A 37 -7.24 10.72 -0.34
C SER A 37 -7.61 10.84 1.15
N GLN A 38 -6.78 11.50 1.97
CA GLN A 38 -6.97 11.54 3.42
C GLN A 38 -6.97 12.95 4.01
N ASN A 39 -6.89 14.00 3.18
CA ASN A 39 -6.73 15.37 3.65
C ASN A 39 -7.71 16.31 2.97
N SER A 40 -8.10 17.36 3.67
CA SER A 40 -9.00 18.39 3.13
C SER A 40 -8.35 19.14 1.96
N ALA A 41 -9.15 19.79 1.12
CA ALA A 41 -8.64 20.59 -0.01
C ALA A 41 -7.74 21.75 0.45
N ASP A 42 -7.96 22.26 1.67
CA ASP A 42 -7.13 23.32 2.24
C ASP A 42 -5.75 22.77 2.63
N ASP A 43 -5.72 21.64 3.34
CA ASP A 43 -4.48 20.97 3.72
C ASP A 43 -3.66 20.56 2.49
N GLN A 44 -4.35 20.05 1.45
CA GLN A 44 -3.70 19.70 0.18
C GLN A 44 -2.98 20.90 -0.44
N ARG A 45 -3.64 22.05 -0.48
CA ARG A 45 -3.06 23.29 -1.04
C ARG A 45 -1.89 23.79 -0.22
N GLU A 46 -2.04 23.76 1.11
CA GLU A 46 -1.00 24.21 2.03
C GLU A 46 0.26 23.33 1.96
N PHE A 47 0.07 22.01 2.03
CA PHE A 47 1.18 21.06 1.93
C PHE A 47 1.87 21.10 0.56
N ALA A 48 1.09 21.20 -0.52
CA ALA A 48 1.63 21.32 -1.88
C ALA A 48 2.51 22.58 -2.01
N ALA A 49 2.03 23.71 -1.45
CA ALA A 49 2.79 24.97 -1.47
C ALA A 49 4.08 24.85 -0.65
N LEU A 50 4.01 24.27 0.56
CA LEU A 50 5.18 24.04 1.42
C LEU A 50 6.22 23.16 0.72
N LEU A 51 5.79 22.05 0.13
CA LEU A 51 6.70 21.10 -0.53
C LEU A 51 7.37 21.72 -1.76
N GLY A 52 6.59 22.43 -2.58
CA GLY A 52 7.12 23.14 -3.75
C GLY A 52 8.14 24.23 -3.38
N ARG A 53 7.84 24.99 -2.32
CA ARG A 53 8.77 25.98 -1.78
C ARG A 53 10.04 25.33 -1.23
N THR A 54 9.90 24.25 -0.50
CA THR A 54 11.04 23.51 0.05
C THR A 54 11.98 23.05 -1.06
N ALA A 55 11.42 22.53 -2.16
CA ALA A 55 12.23 22.11 -3.31
C ALA A 55 13.01 23.28 -3.94
N LEU A 56 12.36 24.45 -4.08
CA LEU A 56 12.96 25.59 -4.77
C LEU A 56 13.84 26.47 -3.88
N GLU A 57 13.41 26.73 -2.65
CA GLU A 57 14.04 27.73 -1.76
C GLU A 57 15.09 27.11 -0.82
N ALA A 58 14.89 25.85 -0.41
CA ALA A 58 15.83 25.16 0.49
C ALA A 58 16.93 24.38 -0.26
N ASP A 59 16.86 24.33 -1.59
CA ASP A 59 17.84 23.62 -2.44
C ASP A 59 17.96 22.14 -2.04
N VAL A 60 16.79 21.48 -1.90
CA VAL A 60 16.66 20.08 -1.51
C VAL A 60 16.08 19.30 -2.68
N HIS A 61 16.67 18.14 -2.97
CA HIS A 61 16.06 17.24 -3.94
C HIS A 61 14.83 16.56 -3.30
N VAL A 62 13.67 16.78 -3.88
CA VAL A 62 12.42 16.14 -3.42
C VAL A 62 12.11 14.96 -4.33
N VAL A 63 11.95 13.80 -3.74
CA VAL A 63 11.54 12.56 -4.43
C VAL A 63 10.24 12.10 -3.81
N VAL A 64 9.23 11.88 -4.63
CA VAL A 64 7.94 11.36 -4.14
C VAL A 64 7.67 10.00 -4.77
N SER A 65 7.12 9.07 -3.99
CA SER A 65 6.53 7.86 -4.55
C SER A 65 5.01 7.96 -4.45
N MET A 66 4.31 7.55 -5.49
CA MET A 66 2.85 7.56 -5.49
C MET A 66 2.29 6.59 -6.54
N ARG A 67 1.02 6.30 -6.43
CA ARG A 67 0.28 5.55 -7.44
C ARG A 67 0.08 6.43 -8.67
N ASP A 68 0.18 5.81 -9.85
CA ASP A 68 0.09 6.50 -11.15
C ASP A 68 -1.28 7.15 -11.41
N ASP A 69 -2.36 6.60 -10.83
CA ASP A 69 -3.71 7.15 -10.98
C ASP A 69 -3.88 8.52 -10.29
N PHE A 70 -2.96 8.91 -9.40
CA PHE A 70 -2.98 10.24 -8.74
C PHE A 70 -2.16 11.31 -9.47
N ALA A 71 -1.55 11.02 -10.60
CA ALA A 71 -0.75 12.00 -11.35
C ALA A 71 -1.59 13.23 -11.78
N ALA A 72 -2.86 13.03 -12.12
CA ALA A 72 -3.76 14.14 -12.47
C ALA A 72 -4.04 15.05 -11.26
N ALA A 73 -4.18 14.48 -10.07
CA ALA A 73 -4.38 15.25 -8.83
C ALA A 73 -3.15 16.14 -8.55
N CYS A 74 -1.94 15.60 -8.71
CA CYS A 74 -0.70 16.38 -8.56
C CYS A 74 -0.67 17.58 -9.51
N ASN A 75 -1.07 17.38 -10.76
CA ASN A 75 -1.05 18.43 -11.77
C ASN A 75 -2.05 19.56 -11.47
N ALA A 76 -3.08 19.30 -10.68
CA ALA A 76 -4.05 20.31 -10.23
C ALA A 76 -3.44 21.30 -9.22
N HIS A 77 -2.25 21.01 -8.67
CA HIS A 77 -1.55 21.86 -7.70
C HIS A 77 -0.31 22.48 -8.34
N PRO A 78 -0.38 23.72 -8.86
CA PRO A 78 0.76 24.35 -9.54
C PRO A 78 2.08 24.38 -8.73
N PRO A 79 2.08 24.54 -7.39
CA PRO A 79 3.34 24.51 -6.65
C PRO A 79 4.11 23.18 -6.72
N LEU A 80 3.46 22.08 -7.08
CA LEU A 80 4.12 20.78 -7.22
C LEU A 80 4.83 20.60 -8.57
N ARG A 81 4.57 21.43 -9.57
CA ARG A 81 5.13 21.28 -10.91
C ARG A 81 6.66 21.19 -10.95
N PRO A 82 7.42 21.95 -10.13
CA PRO A 82 8.88 21.81 -10.13
C PRO A 82 9.36 20.43 -9.70
N ILE A 83 8.57 19.73 -8.88
CA ILE A 83 8.91 18.39 -8.38
C ILE A 83 8.60 17.34 -9.46
N PHE A 84 7.51 17.51 -10.21
CA PHE A 84 6.98 16.51 -11.14
C PHE A 84 7.46 16.69 -12.59
N HIS A 85 8.52 17.46 -12.85
CA HIS A 85 9.03 17.58 -14.22
C HIS A 85 9.82 16.33 -14.68
N GLU A 86 10.25 15.47 -13.74
CA GLU A 86 10.87 14.18 -14.06
C GLU A 86 10.04 13.07 -13.43
N LEU A 87 9.43 12.25 -14.26
CA LEU A 87 8.62 11.10 -13.84
C LEU A 87 9.28 9.79 -14.26
N THR A 88 9.34 8.85 -13.36
CA THR A 88 9.79 7.48 -13.62
C THR A 88 8.66 6.52 -13.28
N PHE A 89 8.13 5.84 -14.26
CA PHE A 89 7.11 4.80 -14.03
C PHE A 89 7.80 3.51 -13.63
N LEU A 90 7.41 2.96 -12.48
CA LEU A 90 7.91 1.68 -12.00
C LEU A 90 6.94 0.59 -12.44
N GLU A 91 7.37 -0.25 -13.36
CA GLU A 91 6.58 -1.39 -13.80
C GLU A 91 6.63 -2.51 -12.76
N PRO A 92 5.54 -3.29 -12.62
CA PRO A 92 5.57 -4.48 -11.76
C PRO A 92 6.72 -5.42 -12.17
N PRO A 93 7.41 -6.02 -11.19
CA PRO A 93 8.48 -6.96 -11.54
C PRO A 93 7.91 -8.19 -12.25
N THR A 94 8.60 -8.66 -13.28
CA THR A 94 8.24 -9.85 -14.05
C THR A 94 9.47 -10.74 -14.18
N GLY A 95 9.27 -11.98 -14.59
CA GLY A 95 10.35 -12.93 -14.92
C GLY A 95 11.38 -13.05 -13.80
N ALA A 96 12.65 -12.83 -14.16
CA ALA A 96 13.78 -12.98 -13.23
C ALA A 96 13.69 -12.04 -12.02
N ASN A 97 13.11 -10.85 -12.18
CA ASN A 97 12.97 -9.90 -11.07
C ASN A 97 11.92 -10.38 -10.07
N LEU A 98 10.81 -10.93 -10.54
CA LEU A 98 9.77 -11.50 -9.68
C LEU A 98 10.33 -12.73 -8.94
N ARG A 99 11.05 -13.61 -9.64
CA ARG A 99 11.76 -14.75 -9.05
C ARG A 99 12.73 -14.27 -7.95
N ARG A 100 13.52 -13.24 -8.23
CA ARG A 100 14.46 -12.69 -7.25
C ARG A 100 13.75 -12.13 -6.02
N ALA A 101 12.62 -11.45 -6.21
CA ALA A 101 11.81 -10.91 -5.11
C ALA A 101 11.28 -12.03 -4.19
N LEU A 102 10.95 -13.20 -4.78
CA LEU A 102 10.48 -14.36 -4.01
C LEU A 102 11.61 -15.08 -3.28
N VAL A 103 12.72 -15.37 -3.98
CA VAL A 103 13.76 -16.29 -3.49
C VAL A 103 14.77 -15.58 -2.58
N GLN A 104 15.18 -14.35 -2.92
CA GLN A 104 16.29 -13.69 -2.23
C GLN A 104 16.04 -13.44 -0.74
N PRO A 105 14.85 -13.04 -0.29
CA PRO A 105 14.62 -12.86 1.16
C PRO A 105 14.82 -14.15 1.96
N ALA A 106 14.30 -15.27 1.47
CA ALA A 106 14.48 -16.57 2.13
C ALA A 106 15.97 -16.94 2.20
N THR A 107 16.68 -16.80 1.08
CA THR A 107 18.12 -17.10 1.02
C THR A 107 18.92 -16.23 1.98
N THR A 108 18.60 -14.94 2.07
CA THR A 108 19.27 -14.00 2.99
C THR A 108 19.11 -14.42 4.45
N CYS A 109 17.98 -15.07 4.76
CA CYS A 109 17.69 -15.58 6.11
C CYS A 109 18.22 -17.02 6.33
N GLY A 110 18.95 -17.59 5.39
CA GLY A 110 19.51 -18.94 5.50
C GLY A 110 18.54 -20.06 5.15
N TYR A 111 17.42 -19.73 4.48
CA TYR A 111 16.41 -20.71 4.06
C TYR A 111 16.43 -20.85 2.53
N ARG A 112 15.87 -21.95 2.05
CA ARG A 112 15.70 -22.15 0.60
C ARG A 112 14.39 -22.88 0.32
N PHE A 113 13.87 -22.72 -0.86
CA PHE A 113 12.75 -23.53 -1.34
C PHE A 113 13.22 -24.98 -1.51
N GLU A 114 12.32 -25.92 -1.32
CA GLU A 114 12.64 -27.36 -1.40
C GLU A 114 13.24 -27.72 -2.76
N ASP A 115 12.67 -27.17 -3.83
CA ASP A 115 13.15 -27.33 -5.19
C ASP A 115 12.82 -26.11 -6.05
N ASP A 116 13.41 -26.03 -7.24
CA ASP A 116 13.18 -24.95 -8.20
C ASP A 116 11.77 -25.03 -8.82
N GLU A 117 11.21 -26.22 -8.95
CA GLU A 117 9.88 -26.44 -9.49
C GLU A 117 8.81 -25.80 -8.61
N LEU A 118 8.98 -25.80 -7.29
CA LEU A 118 8.08 -25.10 -6.37
C LEU A 118 8.09 -23.59 -6.62
N VAL A 119 9.28 -23.02 -6.86
CA VAL A 119 9.41 -21.60 -7.18
C VAL A 119 8.68 -21.28 -8.50
N GLU A 120 8.89 -22.11 -9.53
CA GLU A 120 8.23 -21.91 -10.83
C GLU A 120 6.72 -22.05 -10.73
N GLU A 121 6.22 -23.00 -9.93
CA GLU A 121 4.79 -23.18 -9.66
C GLU A 121 4.20 -21.90 -9.06
N MET A 122 4.83 -21.35 -8.02
CA MET A 122 4.37 -20.10 -7.36
C MET A 122 4.36 -18.91 -8.33
N LEU A 123 5.36 -18.80 -9.19
CA LEU A 123 5.46 -17.71 -10.17
C LEU A 123 4.40 -17.85 -11.27
N THR A 124 4.14 -19.08 -11.73
CA THR A 124 3.15 -19.36 -12.77
C THR A 124 1.72 -19.01 -12.29
N GLU A 125 1.42 -19.27 -11.01
CA GLU A 125 0.10 -18.94 -10.45
C GLU A 125 -0.23 -17.45 -10.48
N VAL A 126 0.78 -16.57 -10.52
CA VAL A 126 0.57 -15.12 -10.55
C VAL A 126 0.90 -14.49 -11.90
N GLU A 127 1.25 -15.30 -12.89
CA GLU A 127 1.62 -14.78 -14.20
C GLU A 127 0.43 -14.07 -14.87
N GLY A 128 0.64 -12.81 -15.24
CA GLY A 128 -0.39 -11.99 -15.86
C GLY A 128 -1.37 -11.31 -14.88
N GLU A 129 -1.27 -11.60 -13.58
CA GLU A 129 -2.17 -11.00 -12.59
C GLU A 129 -1.72 -9.58 -12.24
N ARG A 130 -2.66 -8.63 -12.19
CA ARG A 130 -2.39 -7.23 -11.79
C ARG A 130 -1.88 -7.13 -10.35
N GLY A 131 -2.31 -8.04 -9.49
CA GLY A 131 -1.90 -8.11 -8.09
C GLY A 131 -0.81 -9.14 -7.81
N ALA A 132 0.01 -9.53 -8.79
CA ALA A 132 1.00 -10.60 -8.68
C ALA A 132 1.90 -10.46 -7.45
N LEU A 133 2.52 -9.30 -7.25
CA LEU A 133 3.49 -9.11 -6.17
C LEU A 133 2.85 -9.17 -4.77
N PRO A 134 1.74 -8.49 -4.48
CA PRO A 134 1.04 -8.67 -3.20
C PRO A 134 0.57 -10.09 -2.93
N LEU A 135 0.01 -10.77 -3.94
CA LEU A 135 -0.44 -12.17 -3.78
C LEU A 135 0.73 -13.08 -3.47
N LEU A 136 1.81 -12.95 -4.24
CA LEU A 136 3.03 -13.75 -4.05
C LEU A 136 3.66 -13.46 -2.67
N ALA A 137 3.73 -12.19 -2.27
CA ALA A 137 4.28 -11.79 -0.97
C ALA A 137 3.43 -12.37 0.17
N PHE A 138 2.10 -12.36 0.03
CA PHE A 138 1.19 -12.93 1.02
C PHE A 138 1.41 -14.44 1.15
N ALA A 139 1.41 -15.16 0.03
CA ALA A 139 1.63 -16.62 0.04
C ALA A 139 3.02 -16.96 0.61
N ALA A 140 4.05 -16.21 0.22
CA ALA A 140 5.41 -16.40 0.75
C ALA A 140 5.46 -16.17 2.27
N ALA A 141 4.74 -15.17 2.79
CA ALA A 141 4.65 -14.92 4.23
C ALA A 141 3.98 -16.09 4.96
N ARG A 142 2.87 -16.61 4.40
CA ARG A 142 2.21 -17.81 4.99
C ARG A 142 3.11 -19.04 4.95
N LEU A 143 3.81 -19.25 3.83
CA LEU A 143 4.78 -20.35 3.68
C LEU A 143 5.94 -20.19 4.67
N TRP A 144 6.42 -18.95 4.85
CA TRP A 144 7.47 -18.65 5.83
C TRP A 144 7.07 -19.01 7.26
N GLU A 145 5.81 -18.79 7.65
CA GLU A 145 5.30 -19.17 8.96
C GLU A 145 5.38 -20.69 9.18
N LYS A 146 5.18 -21.47 8.11
CA LYS A 146 5.21 -22.94 8.12
C LYS A 146 6.58 -23.54 7.75
N ARG A 147 7.64 -22.71 7.66
CA ARG A 147 8.97 -23.16 7.25
C ARG A 147 9.51 -24.23 8.18
N ASP A 148 10.22 -25.18 7.64
CA ASP A 148 10.93 -26.19 8.39
C ASP A 148 12.24 -25.59 8.95
N ARG A 149 12.26 -25.39 10.25
CA ARG A 149 13.39 -24.75 10.95
C ARG A 149 14.56 -25.71 11.16
N GLU A 150 14.33 -27.02 11.08
CA GLU A 150 15.39 -28.02 11.26
C GLU A 150 16.22 -28.16 9.98
N THR A 151 15.54 -28.19 8.84
CA THR A 151 16.21 -28.37 7.54
C THR A 151 16.51 -27.05 6.82
N GLY A 152 15.91 -25.93 7.25
CA GLY A 152 16.01 -24.64 6.58
C GLY A 152 15.24 -24.59 5.27
N LEU A 153 14.11 -25.33 5.18
CA LEU A 153 13.37 -25.48 3.94
C LEU A 153 11.98 -24.82 4.01
N LEU A 154 11.60 -24.26 2.86
CA LEU A 154 10.23 -23.90 2.50
C LEU A 154 9.72 -25.06 1.64
N THR A 155 8.88 -25.93 2.24
CA THR A 155 8.53 -27.21 1.63
C THR A 155 7.30 -27.14 0.75
N ARG A 156 7.24 -28.01 -0.23
CA ARG A 156 6.09 -28.19 -1.12
C ARG A 156 4.84 -28.59 -0.33
N GLN A 157 5.00 -29.43 0.70
CA GLN A 157 3.87 -29.81 1.56
C GLN A 157 3.26 -28.58 2.27
N ALA A 158 4.12 -27.72 2.85
CA ALA A 158 3.66 -26.49 3.49
C ALA A 158 2.96 -25.55 2.49
N TYR A 159 3.43 -25.51 1.24
CA TYR A 159 2.82 -24.74 0.17
C TYR A 159 1.41 -25.24 -0.16
N TYR A 160 1.22 -26.53 -0.28
CA TYR A 160 -0.12 -27.09 -0.53
C TYR A 160 -1.04 -26.93 0.69
N ASP A 161 -0.48 -26.99 1.90
CA ASP A 161 -1.24 -26.79 3.15
C ASP A 161 -1.79 -25.35 3.26
N ILE A 162 -1.15 -24.36 2.65
CA ILE A 162 -1.70 -22.99 2.61
C ILE A 162 -2.65 -22.80 1.43
N GLY A 163 -2.71 -23.73 0.49
CA GLY A 163 -3.60 -23.67 -0.68
C GLY A 163 -2.99 -23.05 -1.93
N GLY A 164 -1.66 -23.02 -2.01
CA GLY A 164 -0.97 -22.34 -3.13
C GLY A 164 -1.05 -20.82 -3.00
N VAL A 165 -0.64 -20.09 -4.02
CA VAL A 165 -0.75 -18.63 -4.04
C VAL A 165 -2.22 -18.20 -4.10
N GLY A 166 -3.00 -18.82 -4.99
CA GLY A 166 -4.41 -18.49 -5.16
C GLY A 166 -5.26 -18.77 -3.94
N GLY A 167 -5.00 -19.88 -3.24
CA GLY A 167 -5.78 -20.28 -2.07
C GLY A 167 -5.35 -19.65 -0.74
N ALA A 168 -4.12 -19.17 -0.63
CA ALA A 168 -3.59 -18.66 0.64
C ALA A 168 -4.42 -17.48 1.19
N LEU A 169 -4.75 -16.53 0.32
CA LEU A 169 -5.58 -15.37 0.71
C LEU A 169 -7.01 -15.79 1.03
N ALA A 170 -7.60 -16.67 0.21
CA ALA A 170 -8.97 -17.15 0.42
C ALA A 170 -9.10 -17.88 1.78
N ARG A 171 -8.21 -18.82 2.05
CA ARG A 171 -8.20 -19.55 3.33
C ARG A 171 -7.99 -18.63 4.54
N HIS A 172 -7.14 -17.62 4.39
CA HIS A 172 -6.92 -16.63 5.45
C HIS A 172 -8.19 -15.81 5.71
N ALA A 173 -8.85 -15.36 4.65
CA ALA A 173 -10.11 -14.61 4.75
C ALA A 173 -11.21 -15.47 5.40
N GLU A 174 -11.33 -16.72 4.99
CA GLU A 174 -12.28 -17.68 5.58
C GLU A 174 -12.03 -17.88 7.07
N ALA A 175 -10.76 -18.05 7.47
CA ALA A 175 -10.40 -18.21 8.89
C ALA A 175 -10.75 -16.97 9.72
N ILE A 176 -10.57 -15.76 9.16
CA ILE A 176 -10.97 -14.51 9.82
C ILE A 176 -12.50 -14.43 9.96
N ILE A 177 -13.24 -14.79 8.91
CA ILE A 177 -14.71 -14.80 8.94
C ILE A 177 -15.21 -15.77 10.00
N GLU A 178 -14.58 -16.94 10.14
CA GLU A 178 -14.91 -17.90 11.20
C GLU A 178 -14.66 -17.32 12.60
N GLN A 179 -13.58 -16.56 12.79
CA GLN A 179 -13.27 -15.89 14.06
C GLN A 179 -14.26 -14.77 14.39
N ILE A 180 -14.69 -14.00 13.38
CA ILE A 180 -15.70 -12.95 13.54
C ILE A 180 -17.07 -13.56 13.87
N GLY A 181 -17.35 -14.70 13.31
CA GLY A 181 -18.64 -15.39 13.40
C GLY A 181 -19.46 -15.26 12.13
N THR A 182 -20.00 -16.38 11.68
CA THR A 182 -20.78 -16.47 10.43
C THR A 182 -22.02 -15.59 10.45
N ASP A 183 -22.55 -15.26 11.62
CA ASP A 183 -23.72 -14.40 11.79
C ASP A 183 -23.44 -12.96 11.30
N HIS A 184 -22.17 -12.56 11.24
CA HIS A 184 -21.75 -11.22 10.80
C HIS A 184 -21.36 -11.19 9.31
N ILE A 185 -21.52 -12.27 8.56
CA ILE A 185 -21.06 -12.36 7.16
C ILE A 185 -21.73 -11.33 6.25
N VAL A 186 -22.98 -10.96 6.54
CA VAL A 186 -23.71 -9.94 5.77
C VAL A 186 -23.04 -8.58 5.94
N ILE A 187 -22.67 -8.25 7.17
CA ILE A 187 -21.97 -7.00 7.52
C ILE A 187 -20.59 -6.97 6.83
N VAL A 188 -19.83 -8.05 6.94
CA VAL A 188 -18.51 -8.18 6.30
C VAL A 188 -18.62 -7.97 4.78
N ARG A 189 -19.60 -8.62 4.15
CA ARG A 189 -19.83 -8.51 2.71
C ARG A 189 -20.14 -7.05 2.30
N GLU A 190 -21.00 -6.39 3.06
CA GLU A 190 -21.41 -5.02 2.76
C GLU A 190 -20.23 -4.05 2.97
N LEU A 191 -19.44 -4.25 4.02
CA LEU A 191 -18.21 -3.47 4.21
C LEU A 191 -17.29 -3.59 3.00
N PHE A 192 -17.01 -4.82 2.54
CA PHE A 192 -16.13 -5.04 1.38
C PHE A 192 -16.69 -4.40 0.09
N ARG A 193 -18.01 -4.43 -0.10
CA ARG A 193 -18.66 -3.77 -1.25
C ARG A 193 -18.39 -2.27 -1.27
N ASN A 194 -18.39 -1.64 -0.10
CA ASN A 194 -18.18 -0.19 0.04
C ASN A 194 -16.70 0.19 0.01
N LEU A 195 -15.79 -0.76 0.21
CA LEU A 195 -14.34 -0.54 0.16
C LEU A 195 -13.74 -0.80 -1.23
N VAL A 196 -14.58 -1.12 -2.23
CA VAL A 196 -14.12 -1.34 -3.61
C VAL A 196 -14.87 -0.38 -4.53
N THR A 197 -14.12 0.30 -5.41
CA THR A 197 -14.71 1.21 -6.41
C THR A 197 -15.33 0.43 -7.56
N ALA A 198 -16.10 1.11 -8.41
CA ALA A 198 -16.67 0.52 -9.64
C ALA A 198 -15.58 0.00 -10.60
N GLU A 199 -14.39 0.56 -10.53
CA GLU A 199 -13.23 0.18 -11.34
C GLU A 199 -12.44 -0.99 -10.72
N GLY A 200 -12.90 -1.51 -9.56
CA GLY A 200 -12.25 -2.62 -8.87
C GLY A 200 -10.99 -2.23 -8.09
N THR A 201 -10.85 -0.94 -7.75
CA THR A 201 -9.73 -0.46 -6.93
C THR A 201 -10.18 -0.21 -5.49
N ARG A 202 -9.23 0.02 -4.60
CA ARG A 202 -9.52 0.31 -3.19
C ARG A 202 -10.22 1.67 -3.06
N ALA A 203 -11.41 1.68 -2.47
CA ALA A 203 -12.07 2.92 -2.05
C ALA A 203 -11.60 3.30 -0.65
N VAL A 204 -11.44 4.59 -0.40
CA VAL A 204 -11.23 5.15 0.94
C VAL A 204 -12.57 5.72 1.37
N ARG A 205 -13.03 5.36 2.57
CA ARG A 205 -14.30 5.80 3.13
C ARG A 205 -14.09 6.25 4.57
N GLU A 206 -14.76 7.31 4.95
CA GLU A 206 -14.82 7.73 6.35
C GLU A 206 -15.62 6.71 7.17
N TRP A 207 -15.24 6.56 8.44
CA TRP A 207 -15.90 5.62 9.34
C TRP A 207 -17.40 5.87 9.45
N ASP A 208 -17.80 7.13 9.57
CA ASP A 208 -19.21 7.53 9.69
C ASP A 208 -19.99 7.21 8.40
N GLU A 209 -19.36 7.33 7.23
CA GLU A 209 -19.97 6.93 5.96
C GLU A 209 -20.23 5.41 5.92
N LEU A 210 -19.27 4.63 6.40
CA LEU A 210 -19.44 3.17 6.45
C LEU A 210 -20.54 2.77 7.42
N LEU A 211 -20.63 3.42 8.58
CA LEU A 211 -21.69 3.14 9.56
C LEU A 211 -23.06 3.48 9.02
N SER A 212 -23.21 4.59 8.29
CA SER A 212 -24.51 5.03 7.74
C SER A 212 -25.14 4.00 6.79
N VAL A 213 -24.33 3.14 6.16
CA VAL A 213 -24.82 2.06 5.29
C VAL A 213 -25.66 1.06 6.10
N PHE A 214 -25.31 0.84 7.36
CA PHE A 214 -25.99 -0.14 8.23
C PHE A 214 -27.17 0.48 8.99
N GLU A 215 -27.15 1.79 9.25
CA GLU A 215 -28.25 2.50 9.94
C GLU A 215 -29.49 2.60 9.06
N GLY A 216 -29.35 2.58 7.74
CA GLY A 216 -30.46 2.65 6.79
C GLY A 216 -31.33 1.39 6.74
N ASP A 217 -30.82 0.25 7.14
CA ASP A 217 -31.52 -1.04 7.02
C ASP A 217 -32.50 -1.29 8.19
N GLU A 218 -32.20 -0.73 9.37
CA GLU A 218 -33.10 -0.87 10.55
C GLU A 218 -34.40 -0.09 10.44
N SER A 219 -34.48 0.93 9.57
CA SER A 219 -35.68 1.74 9.39
C SER A 219 -36.74 1.11 8.48
N SER A 220 -36.37 0.05 7.76
CA SER A 220 -37.31 -0.63 6.82
C SER A 220 -38.21 -1.67 7.49
N ASP A 221 -37.82 -2.19 8.66
CA ASP A 221 -38.58 -3.25 9.35
C ASP A 221 -39.68 -2.73 10.31
N SER A 222 -39.78 -1.40 10.50
CA SER A 222 -40.75 -0.81 11.44
C SER A 222 -42.13 -0.48 10.83
N ASN A 223 -42.39 -0.79 9.55
CA ASN A 223 -43.62 -0.40 8.84
C ASN A 223 -44.47 -1.60 8.38
N VAL A 224 -44.52 -2.71 9.10
CA VAL A 224 -45.50 -3.79 8.91
C VAL A 224 -46.19 -4.10 10.23
N UNK A 225 -47.09 -3.45 10.26
CA UNK A 225 -47.87 -3.71 11.33
C UNK A 225 -49.27 -3.68 11.19
#